data_7bab44bc1a3a4333b0ad13d5424ce1ea
#
_entry.id   7bab44bc1a3a4333b0ad13d5424ce1ea
#
_cell.length_a   1.000
_cell.length_b   1.000
_cell.length_c   1.000
_cell.angle_alpha   90.00
_cell.angle_beta   90.00
_cell.angle_gamma   90.00
#
_symmetry.space_group_name_H-M   'P 1'
#
loop_
_entity.id
_entity.type
_entity.pdbx_description
1 polymer ?
#
loop_
_entity_poly.entity_id
_entity_poly.type
_entity_poly.pdbx_seq_one_letter_code
_entity_poly.pdbx_strand_id
1 'polypeptide(L)'
;MHDYAENRITIRRARIGDVREIKRLVDTYAGRVLLEKDLVTLYENVQEFWVAERTDREPKDIVACGALHVLWEDLGEVRTVAVDPRVRGRGVGHRLVNGLVELAAELGLPKLFVLTFETEFFAKHGFEPITGTPVSPAVYAEMRRSADKGVAEFLDLPYVKPNTLGNTRMLLRLDERT
;
A
#
# COMPACT_ATOMS: atom_id res chain seq x y z
N MET A 1 15.81 -15.18 -22.65
CA MET A 1 14.41 -14.89 -23.04
C MET A 1 13.58 -14.27 -21.92
N HIS A 2 14.09 -14.19 -20.70
CA HIS A 2 13.38 -13.59 -19.55
C HIS A 2 13.52 -12.07 -19.43
N ASP A 3 14.44 -11.46 -20.13
CA ASP A 3 14.82 -10.05 -19.95
C ASP A 3 13.95 -9.03 -20.68
N TYR A 4 13.17 -9.46 -21.67
CA TYR A 4 12.35 -8.57 -22.49
C TYR A 4 10.99 -8.19 -21.84
N ALA A 5 10.51 -8.96 -20.89
CA ALA A 5 9.22 -8.69 -20.22
C ALA A 5 9.33 -7.67 -19.08
N GLU A 6 10.47 -7.64 -18.40
CA GLU A 6 10.72 -6.71 -17.29
C GLU A 6 10.88 -5.26 -17.75
N ASN A 7 11.44 -5.04 -18.92
CA ASN A 7 11.66 -3.70 -19.50
C ASN A 7 10.38 -2.98 -19.97
N ARG A 8 9.23 -3.64 -19.90
CA ARG A 8 7.95 -3.10 -20.39
C ARG A 8 7.03 -2.56 -19.28
N ILE A 9 7.49 -2.57 -18.05
CA ILE A 9 6.74 -2.04 -16.90
C ILE A 9 7.55 -0.96 -16.22
N THR A 10 6.95 0.22 -16.11
CA THR A 10 7.52 1.37 -15.41
C THR A 10 6.78 1.59 -14.09
N ILE A 11 7.53 1.72 -13.01
CA ILE A 11 7.01 2.12 -11.71
C ILE A 11 7.14 3.65 -11.61
N ARG A 12 6.04 4.33 -11.35
CA ARG A 12 6.00 5.79 -11.27
C ARG A 12 4.93 6.29 -10.31
N ARG A 13 5.01 7.54 -9.94
CA ARG A 13 3.92 8.22 -9.21
C ARG A 13 2.64 8.22 -10.04
N ALA A 14 1.51 8.06 -9.37
CA ALA A 14 0.21 8.19 -9.99
C ALA A 14 -0.06 9.64 -10.41
N ARG A 15 -0.85 9.78 -11.47
CA ARG A 15 -1.37 11.05 -11.99
C ARG A 15 -2.89 11.03 -11.93
N ILE A 16 -3.51 12.17 -12.06
CA ILE A 16 -4.98 12.29 -12.05
C ILE A 16 -5.62 11.33 -13.06
N GLY A 17 -5.04 11.19 -14.25
CA GLY A 17 -5.54 10.29 -15.29
C GLY A 17 -5.50 8.80 -14.95
N ASP A 18 -4.77 8.40 -13.89
CA ASP A 18 -4.67 7.00 -13.47
C ASP A 18 -5.77 6.58 -12.48
N VAL A 19 -6.48 7.54 -11.89
CA VAL A 19 -7.36 7.28 -10.73
C VAL A 19 -8.45 6.25 -11.06
N ARG A 20 -9.04 6.30 -12.24
CA ARG A 20 -10.07 5.33 -12.62
C ARG A 20 -9.53 3.92 -12.81
N GLU A 21 -8.30 3.77 -13.27
CA GLU A 21 -7.61 2.48 -13.35
C GLU A 21 -7.22 1.97 -11.97
N ILE A 22 -6.79 2.85 -11.07
CA ILE A 22 -6.57 2.51 -9.66
C ILE A 22 -7.87 2.00 -9.04
N LYS A 23 -9.00 2.69 -9.28
CA LYS A 23 -10.32 2.25 -8.81
C LYS A 23 -10.67 0.85 -9.31
N ARG A 24 -10.42 0.58 -10.59
CA ARG A 24 -10.64 -0.75 -11.19
C ARG A 24 -9.83 -1.83 -10.47
N LEU A 25 -8.55 -1.59 -10.21
CA LEU A 25 -7.68 -2.53 -9.50
C LEU A 25 -8.15 -2.74 -8.05
N VAL A 26 -8.46 -1.68 -7.34
CA VAL A 26 -8.96 -1.75 -5.95
C VAL A 26 -10.26 -2.54 -5.88
N ASP A 27 -11.20 -2.29 -6.79
CA ASP A 27 -12.51 -2.96 -6.84
C ASP A 27 -12.38 -4.47 -7.07
N THR A 28 -11.32 -4.92 -7.76
CA THR A 28 -11.02 -6.34 -7.94
C THR A 28 -10.85 -7.06 -6.59
N TYR A 29 -10.36 -6.35 -5.57
CA TYR A 29 -10.05 -6.91 -4.25
C TYR A 29 -10.91 -6.34 -3.11
N ALA A 30 -11.72 -5.33 -3.38
CA ALA A 30 -12.54 -4.68 -2.36
C ALA A 30 -13.53 -5.65 -1.70
N GLY A 31 -13.70 -5.52 -0.38
CA GLY A 31 -14.54 -6.37 0.42
C GLY A 31 -13.99 -7.77 0.72
N ARG A 32 -12.85 -8.13 0.15
CA ARG A 32 -12.14 -9.40 0.41
C ARG A 32 -10.84 -9.17 1.15
N VAL A 33 -9.91 -8.46 0.51
CA VAL A 33 -8.55 -8.22 1.03
C VAL A 33 -8.23 -6.73 1.16
N LEU A 34 -9.02 -5.84 0.54
CA LEU A 34 -8.85 -4.40 0.60
C LEU A 34 -10.15 -3.72 1.07
N LEU A 35 -9.99 -2.55 1.70
CA LEU A 35 -11.11 -1.64 1.91
C LEU A 35 -11.59 -1.08 0.58
N GLU A 36 -12.91 -1.02 0.43
CA GLU A 36 -13.53 -0.27 -0.68
C GLU A 36 -13.16 1.22 -0.59
N LYS A 37 -12.89 1.82 -1.74
CA LYS A 37 -12.57 3.25 -1.83
C LYS A 37 -13.41 3.92 -2.89
N ASP A 38 -14.04 5.03 -2.51
CA ASP A 38 -14.77 5.88 -3.44
C ASP A 38 -13.82 6.66 -4.35
N LEU A 39 -14.31 7.04 -5.52
CA LEU A 39 -13.53 7.87 -6.46
C LEU A 39 -13.05 9.16 -5.83
N VAL A 40 -13.90 9.84 -5.05
CA VAL A 40 -13.52 11.09 -4.39
C VAL A 40 -12.33 10.87 -3.46
N THR A 41 -12.31 9.80 -2.69
CA THR A 41 -11.20 9.45 -1.79
C THR A 41 -9.91 9.21 -2.59
N LEU A 42 -10.01 8.50 -3.71
CA LEU A 42 -8.85 8.25 -4.57
C LEU A 42 -8.29 9.53 -5.20
N TYR A 43 -9.16 10.44 -5.63
CA TYR A 43 -8.73 11.75 -6.14
C TYR A 43 -8.05 12.59 -5.06
N GLU A 44 -8.63 12.64 -3.86
CA GLU A 44 -8.04 13.37 -2.73
C GLU A 44 -6.66 12.83 -2.34
N ASN A 45 -6.44 11.53 -2.47
CA ASN A 45 -5.23 10.84 -2.05
C ASN A 45 -4.30 10.43 -3.20
N VAL A 46 -4.51 10.95 -4.41
CA VAL A 46 -3.73 10.53 -5.59
C VAL A 46 -2.22 10.69 -5.41
N GLN A 47 -1.81 11.70 -4.65
CA GLN A 47 -0.38 11.96 -4.38
C GLN A 47 0.30 10.87 -3.56
N GLU A 48 -0.46 10.06 -2.83
CA GLU A 48 0.06 8.92 -2.06
C GLU A 48 0.31 7.69 -2.92
N PHE A 49 -0.31 7.62 -4.11
CA PHE A 49 -0.29 6.44 -4.97
C PHE A 49 0.90 6.40 -5.92
N TRP A 50 1.42 5.20 -6.07
CA TRP A 50 2.32 4.80 -7.14
C TRP A 50 1.66 3.74 -7.98
N VAL A 51 2.03 3.66 -9.25
CA VAL A 51 1.47 2.71 -10.21
C VAL A 51 2.56 2.00 -10.98
N ALA A 52 2.23 0.80 -11.45
CA ALA A 52 3.00 0.09 -12.46
C ALA A 52 2.26 0.20 -13.78
N GLU A 53 2.93 0.78 -14.78
CA GLU A 53 2.39 1.01 -16.11
C GLU A 53 3.08 0.11 -17.12
N ARG A 54 2.30 -0.59 -17.94
CA ARG A 54 2.83 -1.28 -19.12
C ARG A 54 3.03 -0.27 -20.25
N THR A 55 4.25 -0.24 -20.77
CA THR A 55 4.65 0.76 -21.78
C THR A 55 4.68 0.19 -23.22
N ASP A 56 4.40 -1.11 -23.37
CA ASP A 56 4.42 -1.80 -24.66
C ASP A 56 3.05 -1.84 -25.37
N ARG A 57 2.06 -1.14 -24.82
CA ARG A 57 0.70 -1.10 -25.35
C ARG A 57 0.13 0.31 -25.37
N GLU A 58 -0.74 0.54 -26.37
CA GLU A 58 -1.61 1.73 -26.42
C GLU A 58 -3.06 1.24 -26.48
N PRO A 59 -3.98 1.81 -25.68
CA PRO A 59 -3.72 2.79 -24.62
C PRO A 59 -2.88 2.21 -23.46
N LYS A 60 -2.25 3.09 -22.71
CA LYS A 60 -1.46 2.73 -21.53
C LYS A 60 -2.28 1.89 -20.56
N ASP A 61 -1.65 0.87 -19.97
CA ASP A 61 -2.30 -0.10 -19.12
C ASP A 61 -1.68 -0.09 -17.73
N ILE A 62 -2.46 0.34 -16.72
CA ILE A 62 -2.04 0.30 -15.33
C ILE A 62 -2.31 -1.10 -14.77
N VAL A 63 -1.25 -1.78 -14.36
CA VAL A 63 -1.30 -3.18 -13.92
C VAL A 63 -1.06 -3.40 -12.44
N ALA A 64 -0.68 -2.37 -11.71
CA ALA A 64 -0.59 -2.41 -10.26
C ALA A 64 -0.69 -1.01 -9.67
N CYS A 65 -1.11 -0.94 -8.42
CA CYS A 65 -1.10 0.29 -7.62
C CYS A 65 -0.74 -0.02 -6.17
N GLY A 66 -0.34 1.00 -5.45
CA GLY A 66 -0.11 0.97 -4.02
C GLY A 66 0.09 2.38 -3.50
N ALA A 67 -0.11 2.57 -2.21
CA ALA A 67 -0.02 3.87 -1.58
C ALA A 67 0.87 3.84 -0.34
N LEU A 68 1.53 4.97 -0.09
CA LEU A 68 2.21 5.27 1.16
C LEU A 68 1.44 6.38 1.87
N HIS A 69 0.90 6.08 3.04
CA HIS A 69 0.19 7.04 3.87
C HIS A 69 0.99 7.32 5.15
N VAL A 70 1.22 8.58 5.45
CA VAL A 70 1.90 8.97 6.69
C VAL A 70 0.89 8.89 7.84
N LEU A 71 1.19 8.07 8.83
CA LEU A 71 0.35 7.90 10.02
C LEU A 71 0.76 8.83 11.15
N TRP A 72 2.06 8.99 11.37
CA TRP A 72 2.64 9.84 12.40
C TRP A 72 4.06 10.25 11.99
N GLU A 73 4.71 11.08 12.78
CA GLU A 73 6.06 11.60 12.49
C GLU A 73 7.12 10.51 12.28
N ASP A 74 6.91 9.33 12.86
CA ASP A 74 7.84 8.20 12.81
C ASP A 74 7.25 6.94 12.19
N LEU A 75 6.06 7.02 11.59
CA LEU A 75 5.34 5.84 11.11
C LEU A 75 4.56 6.15 9.83
N GLY A 76 4.79 5.34 8.81
CA GLY A 76 3.98 5.31 7.60
C GLY A 76 3.26 3.97 7.44
N GLU A 77 2.34 3.91 6.51
CA GLU A 77 1.62 2.69 6.15
C GLU A 77 1.68 2.46 4.65
N VAL A 78 2.10 1.26 4.28
CA VAL A 78 1.91 0.75 2.92
C VAL A 78 0.50 0.18 2.85
N ARG A 79 -0.33 0.74 1.97
CA ARG A 79 -1.74 0.36 1.86
C ARG A 79 -2.20 0.27 0.42
N THR A 80 -3.34 -0.39 0.22
CA THR A 80 -4.04 -0.43 -1.07
C THR A 80 -3.16 -0.99 -2.20
N VAL A 81 -2.33 -1.97 -1.88
CA VAL A 81 -1.51 -2.66 -2.88
C VAL A 81 -2.38 -3.66 -3.64
N ALA A 82 -2.53 -3.45 -4.93
CA ALA A 82 -3.30 -4.29 -5.82
C ALA A 82 -2.52 -4.55 -7.10
N VAL A 83 -2.41 -5.83 -7.48
CA VAL A 83 -1.72 -6.26 -8.70
C VAL A 83 -2.74 -6.95 -9.61
N ASP A 84 -2.81 -6.53 -10.86
CA ASP A 84 -3.69 -7.16 -11.85
C ASP A 84 -3.34 -8.64 -11.97
N PRO A 85 -4.34 -9.55 -11.89
CA PRO A 85 -4.09 -10.99 -12.03
C PRO A 85 -3.33 -11.37 -13.29
N ARG A 86 -3.44 -10.60 -14.37
CA ARG A 86 -2.73 -10.85 -15.65
C ARG A 86 -1.21 -10.80 -15.53
N VAL A 87 -0.68 -10.10 -14.51
CA VAL A 87 0.77 -9.91 -14.32
C VAL A 87 1.28 -10.51 -13.01
N ARG A 88 0.46 -11.31 -12.32
CA ARG A 88 0.89 -12.00 -11.11
C ARG A 88 2.10 -12.91 -11.37
N GLY A 89 2.96 -13.03 -10.36
CA GLY A 89 4.14 -13.88 -10.41
C GLY A 89 5.30 -13.32 -11.25
N ARG A 90 5.20 -12.06 -11.72
CA ARG A 90 6.23 -11.39 -12.52
C ARG A 90 7.06 -10.35 -11.75
N GLY A 91 6.92 -10.31 -10.42
CA GLY A 91 7.66 -9.40 -9.57
C GLY A 91 7.19 -7.94 -9.59
N VAL A 92 6.08 -7.63 -10.25
CA VAL A 92 5.55 -6.26 -10.37
C VAL A 92 5.20 -5.67 -9.01
N GLY A 93 4.51 -6.45 -8.17
CA GLY A 93 4.16 -6.04 -6.81
C GLY A 93 5.39 -5.76 -5.95
N HIS A 94 6.44 -6.56 -6.08
CA HIS A 94 7.70 -6.36 -5.36
C HIS A 94 8.40 -5.06 -5.79
N ARG A 95 8.43 -4.77 -7.07
CA ARG A 95 8.99 -3.51 -7.60
C ARG A 95 8.23 -2.30 -7.09
N LEU A 96 6.90 -2.39 -7.06
CA LEU A 96 6.03 -1.32 -6.56
C LEU A 96 6.28 -1.07 -5.07
N VAL A 97 6.29 -2.11 -4.24
CA VAL A 97 6.53 -1.99 -2.79
C VAL A 97 7.94 -1.47 -2.52
N ASN A 98 8.94 -1.90 -3.28
CA ASN A 98 10.29 -1.32 -3.19
C ASN A 98 10.27 0.20 -3.41
N GLY A 99 9.53 0.69 -4.40
CA GLY A 99 9.38 2.13 -4.65
C GLY A 99 8.74 2.87 -3.47
N LEU A 100 7.72 2.27 -2.84
CA LEU A 100 7.08 2.85 -1.66
C LEU A 100 8.02 2.86 -0.44
N VAL A 101 8.82 1.82 -0.25
CA VAL A 101 9.82 1.75 0.84
C VAL A 101 10.91 2.80 0.64
N GLU A 102 11.39 2.99 -0.58
CA GLU A 102 12.36 4.03 -0.91
C GLU A 102 11.80 5.42 -0.65
N LEU A 103 10.54 5.66 -1.04
CA LEU A 103 9.86 6.92 -0.77
C LEU A 103 9.74 7.18 0.74
N ALA A 104 9.42 6.16 1.53
CA ALA A 104 9.36 6.27 2.99
C ALA A 104 10.72 6.69 3.58
N ALA A 105 11.81 6.11 3.07
CA ALA A 105 13.16 6.50 3.48
C ALA A 105 13.48 7.96 3.11
N GLU A 106 13.11 8.39 1.91
CA GLU A 106 13.26 9.78 1.47
C GLU A 106 12.50 10.77 2.35
N LEU A 107 11.28 10.39 2.77
CA LEU A 107 10.45 11.19 3.69
C LEU A 107 10.98 11.20 5.12
N GLY A 108 11.94 10.35 5.45
CA GLY A 108 12.49 10.23 6.79
C GLY A 108 11.66 9.38 7.75
N LEU A 109 10.81 8.50 7.24
CA LEU A 109 10.00 7.59 8.06
C LEU A 109 10.85 6.39 8.51
N PRO A 110 11.08 6.20 9.81
CA PRO A 110 11.89 5.09 10.30
C PRO A 110 11.14 3.76 10.36
N LYS A 111 9.80 3.78 10.29
CA LYS A 111 8.98 2.57 10.38
C LYS A 111 7.84 2.60 9.38
N LEU A 112 7.51 1.41 8.86
CA LEU A 112 6.35 1.19 8.02
C LEU A 112 5.47 0.07 8.58
N PHE A 113 4.19 0.31 8.59
CA PHE A 113 3.16 -0.65 8.95
C PHE A 113 2.45 -1.16 7.68
N VAL A 114 1.98 -2.39 7.73
CA VAL A 114 1.05 -2.95 6.75
C VAL A 114 0.05 -3.87 7.45
N LEU A 115 -1.18 -3.84 6.98
CA LEU A 115 -2.22 -4.79 7.34
C LEU A 115 -2.52 -5.67 6.12
N THR A 116 -2.23 -6.97 6.19
CA THR A 116 -2.20 -7.82 4.99
C THR A 116 -2.61 -9.26 5.24
N PHE A 117 -3.14 -9.90 4.20
CA PHE A 117 -3.25 -11.36 4.09
C PHE A 117 -1.99 -11.99 3.47
N GLU A 118 -1.15 -11.20 2.80
CA GLU A 118 0.02 -11.65 2.03
C GLU A 118 1.30 -11.56 2.87
N THR A 119 1.34 -12.33 3.96
CA THR A 119 2.44 -12.26 4.94
C THR A 119 3.78 -12.65 4.34
N GLU A 120 3.83 -13.68 3.48
CA GLU A 120 5.07 -14.11 2.83
C GLU A 120 5.61 -13.05 1.85
N PHE A 121 4.69 -12.39 1.14
CA PHE A 121 5.05 -11.31 0.23
C PHE A 121 5.75 -10.17 0.97
N PHE A 122 5.15 -9.68 2.06
CA PHE A 122 5.72 -8.59 2.84
C PHE A 122 6.95 -9.00 3.66
N ALA A 123 7.02 -10.26 4.10
CA ALA A 123 8.20 -10.78 4.78
C ALA A 123 9.47 -10.67 3.91
N LYS A 124 9.34 -10.84 2.60
CA LYS A 124 10.45 -10.67 1.65
C LYS A 124 10.99 -9.24 1.60
N HIS A 125 10.19 -8.25 2.01
CA HIS A 125 10.60 -6.85 2.12
C HIS A 125 11.13 -6.50 3.51
N GLY A 126 11.18 -7.45 4.44
CA GLY A 126 11.67 -7.26 5.79
C GLY A 126 10.61 -6.90 6.82
N PHE A 127 9.32 -6.93 6.45
CA PHE A 127 8.23 -6.79 7.40
C PHE A 127 8.13 -8.01 8.32
N GLU A 128 7.88 -7.77 9.59
CA GLU A 128 7.71 -8.81 10.61
C GLU A 128 6.34 -8.68 11.27
N PRO A 129 5.67 -9.81 11.60
CA PRO A 129 4.39 -9.77 12.31
C PRO A 129 4.52 -9.07 13.66
N ILE A 130 3.51 -8.27 14.00
CA ILE A 130 3.37 -7.63 15.32
C ILE A 130 1.98 -7.88 15.87
N THR A 131 1.83 -7.64 17.16
CA THR A 131 0.54 -7.58 17.85
C THR A 131 0.25 -6.16 18.31
N GLY A 132 -1.03 -5.76 18.32
CA GLY A 132 -1.45 -4.46 18.80
C GLY A 132 -1.11 -3.30 17.85
N THR A 133 -1.15 -2.10 18.39
CA THR A 133 -0.92 -0.85 17.67
C THR A 133 0.39 -0.24 18.12
N PRO A 134 1.39 -0.10 17.24
CA PRO A 134 2.74 0.28 17.62
C PRO A 134 2.92 1.80 17.83
N VAL A 135 2.06 2.41 18.63
CA VAL A 135 2.10 3.84 19.00
C VAL A 135 1.82 4.01 20.49
N SER A 136 2.28 5.12 21.06
CA SER A 136 1.98 5.45 22.45
C SER A 136 0.50 5.78 22.67
N PRO A 137 -0.03 5.68 23.91
CA PRO A 137 -1.41 6.06 24.18
C PRO A 137 -1.76 7.50 23.78
N ALA A 138 -0.83 8.44 23.93
CA ALA A 138 -1.04 9.82 23.52
C ALA A 138 -1.15 9.97 22.00
N VAL A 139 -0.31 9.30 21.25
CA VAL A 139 -0.35 9.27 19.78
C VAL A 139 -1.63 8.58 19.28
N TYR A 140 -2.02 7.48 19.91
CA TYR A 140 -3.27 6.79 19.62
C TYR A 140 -4.47 7.74 19.76
N ALA A 141 -4.52 8.52 20.85
CA ALA A 141 -5.59 9.49 21.09
C ALA A 141 -5.64 10.58 20.02
N GLU A 142 -4.48 11.06 19.55
CA GLU A 142 -4.42 12.02 18.45
C GLU A 142 -4.91 11.41 17.13
N MET A 143 -4.44 10.21 16.80
CA MET A 143 -4.80 9.53 15.55
C MET A 143 -6.29 9.19 15.44
N ARG A 144 -6.99 9.03 16.57
CA ARG A 144 -8.46 8.83 16.57
C ARG A 144 -9.23 9.99 15.97
N ARG A 145 -8.63 11.16 15.85
CA ARG A 145 -9.26 12.34 15.21
C ARG A 145 -9.24 12.25 13.68
N SER A 146 -8.49 11.33 13.11
CA SER A 146 -8.46 11.14 11.66
C SER A 146 -9.79 10.62 11.14
N ALA A 147 -10.27 11.18 10.04
CA ALA A 147 -11.45 10.69 9.31
C ALA A 147 -11.09 9.53 8.34
N ASP A 148 -9.80 9.22 8.19
CA ASP A 148 -9.34 8.19 7.28
C ASP A 148 -9.68 6.79 7.80
N LYS A 149 -10.37 5.98 6.97
CA LYS A 149 -10.76 4.62 7.36
C LYS A 149 -9.58 3.68 7.54
N GLY A 150 -8.48 3.89 6.81
CA GLY A 150 -7.26 3.11 6.97
C GLY A 150 -6.59 3.38 8.31
N VAL A 151 -6.64 4.62 8.81
CA VAL A 151 -6.19 4.94 10.17
C VAL A 151 -7.07 4.23 11.21
N ALA A 152 -8.38 4.16 11.00
CA ALA A 152 -9.28 3.41 11.87
C ALA A 152 -8.94 1.91 11.90
N GLU A 153 -8.58 1.31 10.77
CA GLU A 153 -8.08 -0.07 10.72
C GLU A 153 -6.76 -0.23 11.48
N PHE A 154 -5.82 0.68 11.28
CA PHE A 154 -4.56 0.68 12.00
C PHE A 154 -4.77 0.71 13.51
N LEU A 155 -5.70 1.54 13.99
CA LEU A 155 -6.05 1.66 15.41
C LEU A 155 -6.90 0.49 15.92
N ASP A 156 -7.34 -0.41 15.05
CA ASP A 156 -8.23 -1.54 15.37
C ASP A 156 -9.55 -1.10 16.02
N LEU A 157 -10.14 -0.03 15.49
CA LEU A 157 -11.41 0.49 16.01
C LEU A 157 -12.58 -0.46 15.69
N PRO A 158 -13.58 -0.60 16.60
CA PRO A 158 -14.62 -1.62 16.47
C PRO A 158 -15.42 -1.59 15.18
N TYR A 159 -15.65 -0.39 14.61
CA TYR A 159 -16.50 -0.24 13.42
C TYR A 159 -15.83 -0.70 12.11
N VAL A 160 -14.53 -0.99 12.12
CA VAL A 160 -13.80 -1.53 10.95
C VAL A 160 -13.43 -3.00 11.09
N LYS A 161 -13.74 -3.63 12.21
CA LYS A 161 -13.35 -5.04 12.50
C LYS A 161 -13.75 -6.05 11.43
N PRO A 162 -14.93 -5.98 10.79
CA PRO A 162 -15.25 -6.91 9.71
C PRO A 162 -14.24 -6.93 8.56
N ASN A 163 -13.60 -5.79 8.30
CA ASN A 163 -12.61 -5.65 7.23
C ASN A 163 -11.19 -6.07 7.65
N THR A 164 -10.95 -6.23 8.97
CA THR A 164 -9.64 -6.58 9.52
C THR A 164 -9.53 -8.05 9.96
N LEU A 165 -10.64 -8.81 9.89
CA LEU A 165 -10.64 -10.21 10.28
C LEU A 165 -9.73 -11.05 9.38
N GLY A 166 -8.79 -11.80 10.02
CA GLY A 166 -7.84 -12.66 9.32
C GLY A 166 -6.61 -11.94 8.76
N ASN A 167 -6.54 -10.62 8.83
CA ASN A 167 -5.35 -9.87 8.47
C ASN A 167 -4.24 -10.04 9.51
N THR A 168 -3.01 -9.99 9.05
CA THR A 168 -1.82 -9.92 9.90
C THR A 168 -1.29 -8.49 9.92
N ARG A 169 -0.95 -8.01 11.10
CA ARG A 169 -0.29 -6.71 11.33
C ARG A 169 1.21 -6.93 11.21
N MET A 170 1.87 -6.16 10.36
CA MET A 170 3.30 -6.30 10.13
C MET A 170 4.00 -4.94 10.18
N LEU A 171 5.25 -4.93 10.62
CA LEU A 171 6.08 -3.74 10.76
C LEU A 171 7.44 -3.93 10.10
N LEU A 172 7.89 -2.91 9.38
CA LEU A 172 9.23 -2.81 8.84
C LEU A 172 9.96 -1.67 9.55
N ARG A 173 11.17 -1.94 10.06
CA ARG A 173 12.06 -0.94 10.65
C ARG A 173 13.14 -0.56 9.64
N LEU A 174 13.09 0.67 9.14
CA LEU A 174 14.06 1.19 8.17
C LEU A 174 15.34 1.67 8.83
N ASP A 175 15.23 2.16 10.07
CA ASP A 175 16.36 2.65 10.87
C ASP A 175 17.33 1.54 11.30
N GLU A 176 16.92 0.27 11.26
CA GLU A 176 17.74 -0.90 11.60
C GLU A 176 18.41 -1.54 10.38
N ARG A 177 18.19 -1.00 9.17
CA ARG A 177 18.81 -1.46 7.92
C ARG A 177 20.17 -0.76 7.76
N THR A 178 21.22 -1.46 8.15
CA THR A 178 22.63 -1.09 7.85
C THR A 178 23.21 -2.02 6.81
#